data_46447915117c9403259d5f0e0158aa69
#
_entry.id   46447915117c9403259d5f0e0158aa69
#
_cell.length_a   1.000
_cell.length_b   1.000
_cell.length_c   1.000
_cell.angle_alpha   90.00
_cell.angle_beta   90.00
_cell.angle_gamma   90.00
#
_symmetry.space_group_name_H-M   'P 1'
#
loop_
_entity.id
_entity.type
_entity.pdbx_description
1 polymer ?
#
loop_
_entity_poly.entity_id
_entity_poly.type
_entity_poly.pdbx_seq_one_letter_code
_entity_poly.pdbx_strand_id
1 'polypeptide(L)'
;MSKLVKDFAKLLEDCGLVIEDEDTVSQVPRADYTFAKQIFKSREVLVPLMLKLATGANGNETVFYNISYKGGMLIVRQFLQNIVDQFLDNLRKSELISRWCRKDDGQYEILLSEDEKKLRFFRSAWAEQVFRYVIMKTVQEFCKSRKISFKAFQNVNLRRKDETNLFTELDLVVQIEKRFYVFEVKSGPRINIIQWAQREMVLVQNNDCVRNIVCTIHDKIPEKIFEPQLLLKLNNIESELFNLFEADFPRN
;
A
#
# COMPACT_ATOMS: atom_id res chain seq x y z
N MET A 1 -14.58 -17.66 14.19
CA MET A 1 -14.68 -16.20 13.89
C MET A 1 -14.26 -15.38 15.10
N SER A 2 -13.27 -14.50 14.98
CA SER A 2 -12.89 -13.63 16.09
C SER A 2 -14.04 -12.64 16.36
N LYS A 3 -14.23 -12.19 17.62
CA LYS A 3 -15.26 -11.19 17.99
C LYS A 3 -15.26 -9.96 17.06
N LEU A 4 -14.18 -9.69 16.43
CA LEU A 4 -13.89 -8.54 15.62
C LEU A 4 -14.38 -8.66 14.16
N VAL A 5 -14.23 -9.86 13.56
CA VAL A 5 -14.86 -10.15 12.26
C VAL A 5 -16.37 -10.00 12.42
N LYS A 6 -16.91 -10.34 13.60
CA LYS A 6 -18.34 -10.16 13.93
C LYS A 6 -18.76 -8.69 13.96
N ASP A 7 -17.94 -7.81 14.56
CA ASP A 7 -18.28 -6.37 14.66
C ASP A 7 -18.24 -5.71 13.29
N PHE A 8 -17.24 -6.06 12.44
CA PHE A 8 -17.15 -5.57 11.07
C PHE A 8 -18.20 -6.19 10.17
N ALA A 9 -18.44 -7.51 10.28
CA ALA A 9 -19.49 -8.20 9.52
C ALA A 9 -20.88 -7.61 9.80
N LYS A 10 -21.19 -7.31 11.08
CA LYS A 10 -22.45 -6.67 11.44
C LYS A 10 -22.61 -5.29 10.80
N LEU A 11 -21.55 -4.47 10.82
CA LEU A 11 -21.54 -3.17 10.15
C LEU A 11 -21.76 -3.30 8.64
N LEU A 12 -21.15 -4.30 8.01
CA LEU A 12 -21.33 -4.59 6.58
C LEU A 12 -22.75 -5.07 6.26
N GLU A 13 -23.35 -5.88 7.13
CA GLU A 13 -24.74 -6.34 6.98
C GLU A 13 -25.73 -5.17 6.95
N ASP A 14 -25.52 -4.14 7.80
CA ASP A 14 -26.29 -2.91 7.81
C ASP A 14 -26.17 -2.13 6.47
N CYS A 15 -25.06 -2.33 5.75
CA CYS A 15 -24.81 -1.78 4.41
C CYS A 15 -25.28 -2.71 3.27
N GLY A 16 -25.91 -3.84 3.57
CA GLY A 16 -26.31 -4.83 2.55
C GLY A 16 -25.12 -5.62 1.95
N LEU A 17 -23.99 -5.65 2.65
CA LEU A 17 -22.77 -6.35 2.27
C LEU A 17 -22.50 -7.54 3.19
N VAL A 18 -21.82 -8.54 2.64
CA VAL A 18 -21.33 -9.69 3.42
C VAL A 18 -19.88 -9.99 3.01
N ILE A 19 -19.12 -10.52 3.94
CA ILE A 19 -17.78 -11.05 3.66
C ILE A 19 -17.97 -12.36 2.89
N GLU A 20 -17.37 -12.44 1.69
CA GLU A 20 -17.54 -13.57 0.79
C GLU A 20 -16.94 -14.86 1.35
N ASP A 21 -15.75 -14.74 1.92
CA ASP A 21 -15.03 -15.86 2.52
C ASP A 21 -14.31 -15.40 3.78
N GLU A 22 -14.87 -15.77 4.93
CA GLU A 22 -14.32 -15.41 6.24
C GLU A 22 -12.97 -16.10 6.52
N ASP A 23 -12.67 -17.21 5.85
CA ASP A 23 -11.42 -17.93 6.01
C ASP A 23 -10.26 -17.23 5.29
N THR A 24 -10.56 -16.38 4.29
CA THR A 24 -9.55 -15.56 3.60
C THR A 24 -9.20 -14.29 4.35
N VAL A 25 -10.03 -13.86 5.32
CA VAL A 25 -9.75 -12.68 6.15
C VAL A 25 -8.62 -13.00 7.12
N SER A 26 -7.40 -12.73 6.73
CA SER A 26 -6.23 -12.95 7.58
C SER A 26 -5.93 -11.73 8.45
N GLN A 27 -5.58 -11.95 9.72
CA GLN A 27 -4.89 -10.90 10.47
C GLN A 27 -3.64 -10.50 9.70
N VAL A 28 -3.37 -9.20 9.65
CA VAL A 28 -2.11 -8.73 9.04
C VAL A 28 -0.96 -9.47 9.71
N PRO A 29 -0.26 -10.37 9.00
CA PRO A 29 0.81 -11.13 9.62
C PRO A 29 1.88 -10.15 10.09
N ARG A 30 2.67 -10.53 11.08
CA ARG A 30 3.98 -9.92 11.33
C ARG A 30 4.88 -10.28 10.15
N ALA A 31 4.56 -9.73 8.99
CA ALA A 31 5.22 -10.05 7.73
C ALA A 31 6.66 -9.57 7.77
N ASP A 32 7.49 -10.23 7.02
CA ASP A 32 8.81 -9.71 6.67
C ASP A 32 8.63 -8.46 5.78
N TYR A 33 8.60 -7.30 6.41
CA TYR A 33 8.51 -6.01 5.74
C TYR A 33 9.88 -5.50 5.25
N THR A 34 10.87 -6.38 5.08
CA THR A 34 12.25 -5.96 4.75
C THR A 34 12.29 -5.09 3.49
N PHE A 35 11.66 -5.52 2.39
CA PHE A 35 11.59 -4.72 1.17
C PHE A 35 10.76 -3.44 1.35
N ALA A 36 9.58 -3.56 1.95
CA ALA A 36 8.70 -2.42 2.20
C ALA A 36 9.39 -1.33 3.02
N LYS A 37 10.10 -1.73 4.08
CA LYS A 37 10.90 -0.84 4.92
C LYS A 37 12.05 -0.18 4.17
N GLN A 38 12.76 -0.92 3.32
CA GLN A 38 13.83 -0.36 2.48
C GLN A 38 13.27 0.65 1.48
N ILE A 39 12.22 0.27 0.75
CA ILE A 39 11.58 1.13 -0.24
C ILE A 39 11.08 2.41 0.44
N PHE A 40 10.39 2.31 1.57
CA PHE A 40 9.87 3.49 2.25
C PHE A 40 10.96 4.43 2.77
N LYS A 41 12.03 3.88 3.39
CA LYS A 41 13.15 4.68 3.91
C LYS A 41 13.93 5.41 2.82
N SER A 42 14.03 4.84 1.64
CA SER A 42 14.76 5.38 0.49
C SER A 42 13.83 5.65 -0.70
N ARG A 43 12.60 6.08 -0.42
CA ARG A 43 11.52 6.17 -1.41
C ARG A 43 11.83 7.08 -2.58
N GLU A 44 12.60 8.14 -2.37
CA GLU A 44 13.00 9.06 -3.44
C GLU A 44 13.81 8.38 -4.55
N VAL A 45 14.51 7.29 -4.22
CA VAL A 45 15.35 6.52 -5.15
C VAL A 45 14.68 5.21 -5.53
N LEU A 46 14.13 4.48 -4.56
CA LEU A 46 13.62 3.12 -4.78
C LEU A 46 12.20 3.10 -5.38
N VAL A 47 11.35 4.10 -5.12
CA VAL A 47 10.03 4.15 -5.79
C VAL A 47 10.15 4.33 -7.31
N PRO A 48 10.97 5.26 -7.84
CA PRO A 48 11.22 5.35 -9.28
C PRO A 48 11.79 4.05 -9.89
N LEU A 49 12.68 3.36 -9.18
CA LEU A 49 13.20 2.06 -9.59
C LEU A 49 12.07 1.02 -9.64
N MET A 50 11.26 0.91 -8.59
CA MET A 50 10.16 -0.05 -8.53
C MET A 50 9.11 0.18 -9.62
N LEU A 51 8.79 1.44 -9.94
CA LEU A 51 7.91 1.78 -11.06
C LEU A 51 8.51 1.35 -12.40
N LYS A 52 9.82 1.47 -12.57
CA LYS A 52 10.51 1.02 -13.78
C LYS A 52 10.50 -0.50 -13.88
N LEU A 53 10.75 -1.21 -12.77
CA LEU A 53 10.66 -2.68 -12.70
C LEU A 53 9.22 -3.17 -12.97
N ALA A 54 8.20 -2.46 -12.47
CA ALA A 54 6.80 -2.76 -12.77
C ALA A 54 6.48 -2.66 -14.25
N THR A 55 7.04 -1.65 -14.95
CA THR A 55 6.88 -1.51 -16.40
C THR A 55 7.53 -2.68 -17.14
N GLY A 56 8.77 -3.06 -16.77
CA GLY A 56 9.47 -4.20 -17.35
C GLY A 56 8.76 -5.52 -17.08
N ALA A 57 8.18 -5.70 -15.88
CA ALA A 57 7.42 -6.90 -15.54
C ALA A 57 6.15 -7.09 -16.39
N ASN A 58 5.57 -6.01 -16.93
CA ASN A 58 4.44 -6.10 -17.86
C ASN A 58 4.87 -6.47 -19.29
N GLY A 59 6.13 -6.17 -19.68
CA GLY A 59 6.65 -6.46 -21.01
C GLY A 59 7.60 -7.67 -21.08
N ASN A 60 7.91 -8.30 -19.94
CA ASN A 60 8.94 -9.35 -19.81
C ASN A 60 10.30 -8.93 -20.37
N GLU A 61 10.69 -7.68 -20.15
CA GLU A 61 11.88 -7.07 -20.75
C GLU A 61 13.02 -6.87 -19.74
N THR A 62 14.23 -6.79 -20.25
CA THR A 62 15.36 -6.27 -19.49
C THR A 62 15.11 -4.81 -19.12
N VAL A 63 15.25 -4.46 -17.86
CA VAL A 63 15.00 -3.11 -17.36
C VAL A 63 16.29 -2.33 -17.29
N PHE A 64 16.30 -1.14 -17.92
CA PHE A 64 17.39 -0.17 -17.80
C PHE A 64 16.98 0.98 -16.89
N TYR A 65 17.79 1.26 -15.88
CA TYR A 65 17.51 2.27 -14.88
C TYR A 65 18.70 3.18 -14.64
N ASN A 66 18.45 4.48 -14.61
CA ASN A 66 19.42 5.50 -14.22
C ASN A 66 18.94 6.22 -12.97
N ILE A 67 19.81 6.38 -11.99
CA ILE A 67 19.50 7.17 -10.81
C ILE A 67 19.40 8.64 -11.20
N SER A 68 18.22 9.21 -11.06
CA SER A 68 18.03 10.67 -11.21
C SER A 68 18.41 11.35 -9.91
N TYR A 69 19.39 12.25 -9.94
CA TYR A 69 19.76 13.09 -8.80
C TYR A 69 19.91 14.54 -9.23
N LYS A 70 19.45 15.45 -8.37
CA LYS A 70 19.64 16.87 -8.56
C LYS A 70 20.90 17.27 -7.77
N GLY A 71 21.96 17.64 -8.48
CA GLY A 71 23.18 18.17 -7.86
C GLY A 71 24.44 17.35 -8.22
N GLY A 72 25.57 18.04 -8.38
CA GLY A 72 26.82 17.50 -8.89
C GLY A 72 27.76 16.85 -7.85
N MET A 73 27.29 16.55 -6.63
CA MET A 73 28.16 15.99 -5.60
C MET A 73 28.39 14.49 -5.82
N LEU A 74 29.62 14.11 -6.14
CA LEU A 74 30.05 12.71 -6.34
C LEU A 74 29.69 11.81 -5.15
N ILE A 75 29.80 12.31 -3.92
CA ILE A 75 29.48 11.61 -2.70
C ILE A 75 28.00 11.21 -2.62
N VAL A 76 27.10 12.12 -3.02
CA VAL A 76 25.65 11.85 -3.05
C VAL A 76 25.35 10.75 -4.07
N ARG A 77 25.95 10.84 -5.27
CA ARG A 77 25.80 9.79 -6.29
C ARG A 77 26.20 8.42 -5.77
N GLN A 78 27.38 8.32 -5.17
CA GLN A 78 27.89 7.06 -4.64
C GLN A 78 27.02 6.50 -3.52
N PHE A 79 26.52 7.35 -2.64
CA PHE A 79 25.59 6.96 -1.59
C PHE A 79 24.28 6.38 -2.16
N LEU A 80 23.67 7.06 -3.14
CA LEU A 80 22.45 6.58 -3.79
C LEU A 80 22.68 5.27 -4.57
N GLN A 81 23.83 5.13 -5.22
CA GLN A 81 24.22 3.90 -5.89
C GLN A 81 24.32 2.74 -4.90
N ASN A 82 24.94 2.93 -3.74
CA ASN A 82 25.03 1.89 -2.70
C ASN A 82 23.64 1.44 -2.21
N ILE A 83 22.67 2.35 -2.08
CA ILE A 83 21.29 2.00 -1.73
C ILE A 83 20.68 1.09 -2.78
N VAL A 84 20.82 1.45 -4.06
CA VAL A 84 20.28 0.67 -5.18
C VAL A 84 20.97 -0.68 -5.28
N ASP A 85 22.30 -0.72 -5.19
CA ASP A 85 23.08 -1.97 -5.24
C ASP A 85 22.63 -2.95 -4.16
N GLN A 86 22.53 -2.50 -2.91
CA GLN A 86 22.06 -3.33 -1.80
C GLN A 86 20.61 -3.82 -2.00
N PHE A 87 19.76 -2.96 -2.52
CA PHE A 87 18.37 -3.32 -2.78
C PHE A 87 18.27 -4.37 -3.90
N LEU A 88 18.99 -4.20 -5.00
CA LEU A 88 19.03 -5.16 -6.11
C LEU A 88 19.64 -6.50 -5.69
N ASP A 89 20.66 -6.48 -4.83
CA ASP A 89 21.20 -7.72 -4.26
C ASP A 89 20.17 -8.47 -3.40
N ASN A 90 19.36 -7.75 -2.64
CA ASN A 90 18.28 -8.37 -1.87
C ASN A 90 17.18 -8.95 -2.78
N LEU A 91 16.80 -8.24 -3.85
CA LEU A 91 15.86 -8.75 -4.85
C LEU A 91 16.40 -10.02 -5.53
N ARG A 92 17.70 -10.06 -5.84
CA ARG A 92 18.36 -11.23 -6.44
C ARG A 92 18.39 -12.41 -5.46
N LYS A 93 18.75 -12.20 -4.20
CA LYS A 93 18.74 -13.24 -3.15
C LYS A 93 17.34 -13.83 -2.94
N SER A 94 16.31 -13.03 -3.14
CA SER A 94 14.90 -13.48 -3.09
C SER A 94 14.40 -13.98 -4.43
N GLU A 95 15.28 -14.10 -5.43
CA GLU A 95 15.00 -14.58 -6.78
C GLU A 95 13.92 -13.78 -7.53
N LEU A 96 13.60 -12.58 -7.08
CA LEU A 96 12.68 -11.66 -7.76
C LEU A 96 13.29 -11.13 -9.07
N ILE A 97 14.61 -11.00 -9.11
CA ILE A 97 15.38 -10.72 -10.31
C ILE A 97 16.41 -11.83 -10.54
N SER A 98 16.72 -12.13 -11.79
CA SER A 98 17.69 -13.17 -12.17
C SER A 98 19.11 -12.64 -12.03
N ARG A 99 19.37 -11.43 -12.53
CA ARG A 99 20.67 -10.77 -12.45
C ARG A 99 20.53 -9.27 -12.58
N TRP A 100 21.59 -8.57 -12.17
CA TRP A 100 21.76 -7.16 -12.45
C TRP A 100 23.24 -6.82 -12.62
N CYS A 101 23.54 -5.76 -13.34
CA CYS A 101 24.86 -5.16 -13.40
C CYS A 101 24.75 -3.64 -13.51
N ARG A 102 25.79 -2.94 -13.08
CA ARG A 102 25.95 -1.51 -13.26
C ARG A 102 27.04 -1.28 -14.32
N LYS A 103 26.69 -0.55 -15.36
CA LYS A 103 27.60 -0.16 -16.44
C LYS A 103 28.52 0.99 -16.01
N ASP A 104 29.57 1.25 -16.76
CA ASP A 104 30.56 2.30 -16.48
C ASP A 104 29.94 3.71 -16.45
N ASP A 105 28.90 3.95 -17.23
CA ASP A 105 28.12 5.19 -17.23
C ASP A 105 27.19 5.35 -16.02
N GLY A 106 27.10 4.30 -15.18
CA GLY A 106 26.26 4.24 -13.99
C GLY A 106 24.84 3.78 -14.25
N GLN A 107 24.51 3.34 -15.47
CA GLN A 107 23.23 2.73 -15.81
C GLN A 107 23.15 1.31 -15.21
N TYR A 108 22.00 0.98 -14.64
CA TYR A 108 21.68 -0.38 -14.20
C TYR A 108 20.97 -1.13 -15.32
N GLU A 109 21.44 -2.36 -15.57
CA GLU A 109 20.77 -3.35 -16.40
C GLU A 109 20.27 -4.47 -15.49
N ILE A 110 18.95 -4.71 -15.49
CA ILE A 110 18.29 -5.61 -14.55
C ILE A 110 17.44 -6.61 -15.34
N LEU A 111 17.72 -7.88 -15.16
CA LEU A 111 16.94 -8.97 -15.75
C LEU A 111 15.98 -9.51 -14.69
N LEU A 112 14.68 -9.39 -14.95
CA LEU A 112 13.64 -9.88 -14.07
C LEU A 112 13.60 -11.42 -14.04
N SER A 113 12.95 -11.99 -13.04
CA SER A 113 12.61 -13.41 -13.03
C SER A 113 11.58 -13.70 -14.11
N GLU A 114 11.64 -14.88 -14.71
CA GLU A 114 10.61 -15.36 -15.66
C GLU A 114 9.39 -15.96 -14.95
N ASP A 115 9.45 -16.15 -13.63
CA ASP A 115 8.36 -16.67 -12.82
C ASP A 115 7.24 -15.64 -12.68
N GLU A 116 6.07 -15.94 -13.24
CA GLU A 116 4.90 -15.05 -13.22
C GLU A 116 4.46 -14.68 -11.80
N LYS A 117 4.60 -15.58 -10.82
CA LYS A 117 4.29 -15.26 -9.41
C LYS A 117 5.23 -14.18 -8.85
N LYS A 118 6.50 -14.22 -9.26
CA LYS A 118 7.51 -13.23 -8.86
C LYS A 118 7.30 -11.89 -9.59
N LEU A 119 6.91 -11.93 -10.87
CA LEU A 119 6.58 -10.72 -11.63
C LEU A 119 5.38 -9.97 -11.04
N ARG A 120 4.40 -10.68 -10.47
CA ARG A 120 3.26 -10.08 -9.77
C ARG A 120 3.70 -9.15 -8.62
N PHE A 121 4.83 -9.46 -7.96
CA PHE A 121 5.39 -8.57 -6.94
C PHE A 121 5.66 -7.17 -7.50
N PHE A 122 6.30 -7.07 -8.67
CA PHE A 122 6.60 -5.79 -9.28
C PHE A 122 5.37 -5.07 -9.83
N ARG A 123 4.35 -5.78 -10.29
CA ARG A 123 3.16 -5.18 -10.88
C ARG A 123 2.28 -4.44 -9.87
N SER A 124 2.10 -4.97 -8.67
CA SER A 124 1.24 -4.36 -7.66
C SER A 124 1.68 -4.61 -6.21
N ALA A 125 2.05 -5.83 -5.86
CA ALA A 125 2.17 -6.26 -4.47
C ALA A 125 3.21 -5.47 -3.66
N TRP A 126 4.26 -4.94 -4.28
CA TRP A 126 5.25 -4.11 -3.58
C TRP A 126 4.63 -2.83 -3.00
N ALA A 127 3.75 -2.17 -3.75
CA ALA A 127 3.11 -0.94 -3.29
C ALA A 127 2.17 -1.23 -2.11
N GLU A 128 1.35 -2.28 -2.21
CA GLU A 128 0.50 -2.74 -1.11
C GLU A 128 1.31 -3.04 0.15
N GLN A 129 2.46 -3.74 0.02
CA GLN A 129 3.35 -4.02 1.15
C GLN A 129 3.94 -2.74 1.77
N VAL A 130 4.34 -1.76 0.94
CA VAL A 130 4.88 -0.48 1.43
C VAL A 130 3.81 0.28 2.21
N PHE A 131 2.61 0.45 1.65
CA PHE A 131 1.52 1.15 2.33
C PHE A 131 1.11 0.41 3.60
N ARG A 132 0.95 -0.91 3.54
CA ARG A 132 0.63 -1.73 4.71
C ARG A 132 1.68 -1.56 5.82
N TYR A 133 2.96 -1.58 5.48
CA TYR A 133 4.03 -1.34 6.45
C TYR A 133 3.90 0.03 7.12
N VAL A 134 3.71 1.09 6.33
CA VAL A 134 3.64 2.46 6.87
C VAL A 134 2.38 2.66 7.70
N ILE A 135 1.22 2.23 7.20
CA ILE A 135 -0.05 2.33 7.91
C ILE A 135 0.04 1.59 9.25
N MET A 136 0.48 0.34 9.24
CA MET A 136 0.59 -0.47 10.46
C MET A 136 1.56 0.13 11.47
N LYS A 137 2.70 0.66 11.01
CA LYS A 137 3.66 1.37 11.87
C LYS A 137 3.00 2.59 12.52
N THR A 138 2.35 3.45 11.72
CA THR A 138 1.70 4.67 12.22
C THR A 138 0.57 4.36 13.20
N VAL A 139 -0.26 3.36 12.88
CA VAL A 139 -1.33 2.88 13.78
C VAL A 139 -0.77 2.38 15.11
N GLN A 140 0.31 1.58 15.06
CA GLN A 140 0.95 1.05 16.27
C GLN A 140 1.51 2.18 17.14
N GLU A 141 2.21 3.14 16.55
CA GLU A 141 2.78 4.30 17.25
C GLU A 141 1.66 5.16 17.87
N PHE A 142 0.61 5.47 17.11
CA PHE A 142 -0.54 6.23 17.60
C PHE A 142 -1.25 5.51 18.75
N CYS A 143 -1.64 4.26 18.56
CA CYS A 143 -2.37 3.49 19.56
C CYS A 143 -1.55 3.28 20.84
N LYS A 144 -0.25 3.05 20.71
CA LYS A 144 0.67 2.98 21.87
C LYS A 144 0.71 4.29 22.64
N SER A 145 0.79 5.43 21.96
CA SER A 145 0.83 6.75 22.58
C SER A 145 -0.45 7.09 23.34
N ARG A 146 -1.58 6.57 22.87
CA ARG A 146 -2.92 6.80 23.43
C ARG A 146 -3.40 5.69 24.39
N LYS A 147 -2.64 4.58 24.51
CA LYS A 147 -3.01 3.38 25.29
C LYS A 147 -4.34 2.77 24.84
N ILE A 148 -4.65 2.84 23.56
CA ILE A 148 -5.83 2.25 22.94
C ILE A 148 -5.45 1.03 22.12
N SER A 149 -6.41 0.13 21.91
CA SER A 149 -6.21 -1.08 21.11
C SER A 149 -6.62 -0.87 19.66
N PHE A 150 -5.98 -1.62 18.77
CA PHE A 150 -6.38 -1.71 17.38
C PHE A 150 -6.34 -3.15 16.89
N LYS A 151 -6.95 -3.38 15.74
CA LYS A 151 -6.94 -4.64 15.02
C LYS A 151 -6.90 -4.35 13.52
N ALA A 152 -6.34 -5.27 12.73
CA ALA A 152 -6.22 -5.08 11.30
C ALA A 152 -6.44 -6.38 10.54
N PHE A 153 -7.04 -6.26 9.37
CA PHE A 153 -7.29 -7.34 8.41
C PHE A 153 -6.83 -6.93 7.04
N GLN A 154 -6.56 -7.92 6.19
CA GLN A 154 -6.17 -7.72 4.81
C GLN A 154 -6.98 -8.64 3.89
N ASN A 155 -7.07 -8.24 2.61
CA ASN A 155 -7.68 -9.03 1.53
C ASN A 155 -9.13 -9.42 1.86
N VAL A 156 -9.93 -8.44 2.30
CA VAL A 156 -11.33 -8.69 2.67
C VAL A 156 -12.19 -8.60 1.42
N ASN A 157 -12.67 -9.74 0.93
CA ASN A 157 -13.57 -9.82 -0.20
C ASN A 157 -15.01 -9.58 0.23
N LEU A 158 -15.68 -8.61 -0.39
CA LEU A 158 -17.05 -8.25 -0.11
C LEU A 158 -17.95 -8.55 -1.32
N ARG A 159 -19.15 -9.08 -1.06
CA ARG A 159 -20.23 -9.18 -2.04
C ARG A 159 -21.50 -8.54 -1.49
N ARG A 160 -22.42 -8.18 -2.36
CA ARG A 160 -23.76 -7.78 -1.93
C ARG A 160 -24.53 -9.01 -1.44
N LYS A 161 -25.40 -8.81 -0.46
CA LYS A 161 -26.12 -9.90 0.20
C LYS A 161 -26.91 -10.78 -0.78
N ASP A 162 -27.49 -10.14 -1.80
CA ASP A 162 -28.36 -10.79 -2.78
C ASP A 162 -27.66 -11.08 -4.13
N GLU A 163 -26.33 -10.88 -4.21
CA GLU A 163 -25.53 -11.10 -5.42
C GLU A 163 -24.48 -12.18 -5.19
N THR A 164 -24.16 -12.94 -6.24
CA THR A 164 -23.11 -13.97 -6.22
C THR A 164 -21.75 -13.41 -6.62
N ASN A 165 -21.72 -12.25 -7.27
CA ASN A 165 -20.50 -11.64 -7.76
C ASN A 165 -19.79 -10.84 -6.68
N LEU A 166 -18.44 -10.85 -6.72
CA LEU A 166 -17.59 -10.01 -5.89
C LEU A 166 -17.93 -8.53 -6.12
N PHE A 167 -18.30 -7.82 -5.05
CA PHE A 167 -18.53 -6.37 -5.11
C PHE A 167 -17.21 -5.61 -5.11
N THR A 168 -16.33 -5.92 -4.17
CA THR A 168 -15.00 -5.31 -4.03
C THR A 168 -14.11 -6.13 -3.11
N GLU A 169 -12.79 -5.99 -3.29
CA GLU A 169 -11.78 -6.41 -2.34
C GLU A 169 -11.29 -5.18 -1.57
N LEU A 170 -11.06 -5.33 -0.27
CA LEU A 170 -10.46 -4.31 0.59
C LEU A 170 -9.02 -4.75 0.91
N ASP A 171 -8.04 -3.94 0.51
CA ASP A 171 -6.62 -4.30 0.67
C ASP A 171 -6.20 -4.36 2.15
N LEU A 172 -6.71 -3.42 2.95
CA LEU A 172 -6.45 -3.36 4.39
C LEU A 172 -7.63 -2.70 5.11
N VAL A 173 -8.06 -3.30 6.22
CA VAL A 173 -9.04 -2.72 7.15
C VAL A 173 -8.41 -2.64 8.53
N VAL A 174 -8.41 -1.45 9.12
CA VAL A 174 -7.93 -1.21 10.49
C VAL A 174 -9.09 -0.75 11.35
N GLN A 175 -9.31 -1.44 12.45
CA GLN A 175 -10.21 -0.99 13.49
C GLN A 175 -9.41 -0.39 14.65
N ILE A 176 -9.71 0.87 15.00
CA ILE A 176 -9.25 1.51 16.22
C ILE A 176 -10.48 1.79 17.06
N GLU A 177 -10.61 1.11 18.18
CA GLU A 177 -11.82 1.15 19.02
C GLU A 177 -13.11 0.82 18.24
N LYS A 178 -13.99 1.82 18.02
CA LYS A 178 -15.25 1.68 17.28
C LYS A 178 -15.18 2.19 15.84
N ARG A 179 -14.03 2.71 15.39
CA ARG A 179 -13.86 3.27 14.04
C ARG A 179 -13.14 2.29 13.14
N PHE A 180 -13.57 2.26 11.88
CA PHE A 180 -12.99 1.43 10.82
C PHE A 180 -12.36 2.33 9.76
N TYR A 181 -11.11 2.04 9.43
CA TYR A 181 -10.35 2.66 8.37
C TYR A 181 -10.14 1.63 7.28
N VAL A 182 -10.75 1.85 6.13
CA VAL A 182 -10.67 0.97 4.96
C VAL A 182 -9.69 1.60 3.98
N PHE A 183 -8.62 0.89 3.68
CA PHE A 183 -7.57 1.36 2.79
C PHE A 183 -7.60 0.61 1.48
N GLU A 184 -7.51 1.36 0.40
CA GLU A 184 -7.32 0.87 -0.96
C GLU A 184 -6.00 1.39 -1.49
N VAL A 185 -5.14 0.51 -1.97
CA VAL A 185 -3.82 0.86 -2.50
C VAL A 185 -3.82 0.85 -4.02
N LYS A 186 -3.39 1.95 -4.62
CA LYS A 186 -3.27 2.08 -6.08
C LYS A 186 -1.82 2.35 -6.46
N SER A 187 -1.19 1.37 -7.10
CA SER A 187 0.16 1.48 -7.67
C SER A 187 0.17 2.09 -9.08
N GLY A 188 -0.97 2.09 -9.77
CA GLY A 188 -1.12 2.66 -11.11
C GLY A 188 -1.43 4.15 -11.09
N PRO A 189 -1.20 4.85 -12.21
CA PRO A 189 -1.45 6.30 -12.34
C PRO A 189 -2.94 6.66 -12.45
N ARG A 190 -3.80 5.67 -12.58
CA ARG A 190 -5.25 5.86 -12.72
C ARG A 190 -5.98 5.23 -11.55
N ILE A 191 -6.81 6.03 -10.88
CA ILE A 191 -7.76 5.56 -9.88
C ILE A 191 -9.11 5.38 -10.57
N ASN A 192 -9.74 4.22 -10.38
CA ASN A 192 -11.11 4.02 -10.83
C ASN A 192 -12.06 4.77 -9.89
N ILE A 193 -12.36 6.02 -10.26
CA ILE A 193 -13.18 6.93 -9.46
C ILE A 193 -14.60 6.38 -9.27
N ILE A 194 -15.14 5.70 -10.29
CA ILE A 194 -16.50 5.15 -10.23
C ILE A 194 -16.56 4.04 -9.17
N GLN A 195 -15.60 3.12 -9.19
CA GLN A 195 -15.52 2.05 -8.20
C GLN A 195 -15.29 2.60 -6.78
N TRP A 196 -14.46 3.63 -6.65
CA TRP A 196 -14.25 4.29 -5.37
C TRP A 196 -15.51 4.97 -4.87
N ALA A 197 -16.21 5.74 -5.73
CA ALA A 197 -17.44 6.43 -5.37
C ALA A 197 -18.56 5.46 -4.98
N GLN A 198 -18.68 4.31 -5.66
CA GLN A 198 -19.63 3.26 -5.28
C GLN A 198 -19.31 2.69 -3.90
N ARG A 199 -18.05 2.45 -3.60
CA ARG A 199 -17.60 1.97 -2.28
C ARG A 199 -17.88 3.01 -1.21
N GLU A 200 -17.56 4.29 -1.48
CA GLU A 200 -17.82 5.41 -0.59
C GLU A 200 -19.31 5.51 -0.24
N MET A 201 -20.17 5.47 -1.25
CA MET A 201 -21.62 5.53 -1.08
C MET A 201 -22.16 4.39 -0.21
N VAL A 202 -21.63 3.18 -0.38
CA VAL A 202 -22.12 2.01 0.36
C VAL A 202 -21.53 1.94 1.77
N LEU A 203 -20.24 2.21 1.96
CA LEU A 203 -19.56 2.00 3.24
C LEU A 203 -19.62 3.22 4.17
N VAL A 204 -19.59 4.43 3.64
CA VAL A 204 -19.41 5.66 4.41
C VAL A 204 -20.69 6.46 4.58
N GLN A 205 -21.49 6.66 3.52
CA GLN A 205 -22.69 7.51 3.59
C GLN A 205 -23.70 7.07 4.64
N ASN A 206 -23.69 5.79 5.03
CA ASN A 206 -24.56 5.23 6.04
C ASN A 206 -23.86 4.99 7.38
N ASN A 207 -22.59 5.43 7.54
CA ASN A 207 -21.81 4.99 8.70
C ASN A 207 -20.67 5.94 9.09
N ASP A 208 -20.94 6.81 10.06
CA ASP A 208 -19.97 7.78 10.58
C ASP A 208 -18.73 7.12 11.23
N CYS A 209 -18.78 5.81 11.47
CA CYS A 209 -17.69 5.05 12.05
C CYS A 209 -16.69 4.52 11.00
N VAL A 210 -16.94 4.71 9.70
CA VAL A 210 -16.08 4.22 8.62
C VAL A 210 -15.39 5.38 7.91
N ARG A 211 -14.10 5.21 7.64
CA ARG A 211 -13.30 6.07 6.75
C ARG A 211 -12.81 5.22 5.57
N ASN A 212 -13.15 5.60 4.36
CA ASN A 212 -12.66 4.95 3.15
C ASN A 212 -11.52 5.77 2.55
N ILE A 213 -10.32 5.20 2.49
CA ILE A 213 -9.08 5.91 2.22
C ILE A 213 -8.38 5.29 1.00
N VAL A 214 -8.01 6.11 0.03
CA VAL A 214 -7.20 5.70 -1.11
C VAL A 214 -5.75 6.07 -0.85
N CYS A 215 -4.85 5.10 -1.01
CA CYS A 215 -3.41 5.28 -0.91
C CYS A 215 -2.77 5.20 -2.30
N THR A 216 -1.93 6.16 -2.64
CA THR A 216 -1.24 6.18 -3.94
C THR A 216 0.22 6.59 -3.84
N ILE A 217 1.04 6.01 -4.74
CA ILE A 217 2.44 6.39 -4.92
C ILE A 217 2.60 7.58 -5.88
N HIS A 218 1.51 8.02 -6.54
CA HIS A 218 1.55 9.07 -7.56
C HIS A 218 1.20 10.44 -6.98
N ASP A 219 2.15 11.38 -7.04
CA ASP A 219 1.95 12.75 -6.54
C ASP A 219 1.00 13.59 -7.41
N LYS A 220 0.79 13.20 -8.67
CA LYS A 220 0.04 13.99 -9.67
C LYS A 220 -1.45 13.67 -9.76
N ILE A 221 -2.00 12.87 -8.86
CA ILE A 221 -3.45 12.62 -8.85
C ILE A 221 -4.15 13.87 -8.34
N PRO A 222 -5.14 14.41 -9.07
CA PRO A 222 -5.84 15.61 -8.66
C PRO A 222 -6.62 15.38 -7.35
N GLU A 223 -6.28 16.13 -6.32
CA GLU A 223 -6.95 16.06 -5.01
C GLU A 223 -8.43 16.51 -5.08
N LYS A 224 -8.79 17.32 -6.09
CA LYS A 224 -10.14 17.84 -6.28
C LYS A 224 -11.23 16.77 -6.53
N ILE A 225 -10.83 15.55 -6.83
CA ILE A 225 -11.77 14.44 -7.12
C ILE A 225 -12.16 13.71 -5.83
N PHE A 226 -11.36 13.87 -4.78
CA PHE A 226 -11.55 13.22 -3.49
C PHE A 226 -11.74 14.30 -2.42
N GLU A 227 -12.58 14.04 -1.44
CA GLU A 227 -12.54 14.80 -0.19
C GLU A 227 -11.09 14.76 0.34
N PRO A 228 -10.51 15.91 0.75
CA PRO A 228 -9.07 16.02 1.02
C PRO A 228 -8.50 14.99 2.01
N GLN A 229 -9.37 14.42 2.85
CA GLN A 229 -8.99 13.51 3.92
C GLN A 229 -8.87 12.05 3.47
N LEU A 230 -9.22 11.75 2.20
CA LEU A 230 -9.43 10.38 1.74
C LEU A 230 -8.38 9.93 0.71
N LEU A 231 -7.47 10.80 0.30
CA LEU A 231 -6.37 10.49 -0.61
C LEU A 231 -5.03 10.68 0.09
N LEU A 232 -4.35 9.59 0.42
CA LEU A 232 -3.03 9.60 1.04
C LEU A 232 -1.93 9.31 0.02
N LYS A 233 -0.93 10.17 -0.04
CA LYS A 233 0.27 10.01 -0.87
C LYS A 233 1.42 9.44 -0.05
N LEU A 234 2.25 8.58 -0.67
CA LEU A 234 3.34 7.91 0.05
C LEU A 234 4.31 8.87 0.76
N ASN A 235 4.52 10.07 0.20
CA ASN A 235 5.48 11.03 0.72
C ASN A 235 5.08 11.65 2.06
N ASN A 236 3.80 11.79 2.34
CA ASN A 236 3.26 12.45 3.54
C ASN A 236 2.31 11.56 4.37
N ILE A 237 2.17 10.29 4.01
CA ILE A 237 1.21 9.37 4.61
C ILE A 237 1.30 9.28 6.14
N GLU A 238 2.50 9.25 6.72
CA GLU A 238 2.65 9.12 8.19
C GLU A 238 2.03 10.32 8.91
N SER A 239 2.32 11.54 8.43
CA SER A 239 1.78 12.78 9.04
C SER A 239 0.29 12.94 8.81
N GLU A 240 -0.20 12.62 7.62
CA GLU A 240 -1.63 12.72 7.28
C GLU A 240 -2.47 11.69 8.06
N LEU A 241 -2.00 10.45 8.17
CA LEU A 241 -2.65 9.44 9.01
C LEU A 241 -2.67 9.84 10.49
N PHE A 242 -1.55 10.36 10.98
CA PHE A 242 -1.48 10.79 12.37
C PHE A 242 -2.48 11.92 12.64
N ASN A 243 -2.56 12.90 11.75
CA ASN A 243 -3.53 14.00 11.86
C ASN A 243 -4.97 13.50 11.79
N LEU A 244 -5.26 12.56 10.90
CA LEU A 244 -6.59 11.93 10.79
C LEU A 244 -6.97 11.24 12.11
N PHE A 245 -6.06 10.45 12.69
CA PHE A 245 -6.32 9.77 13.97
C PHE A 245 -6.46 10.76 15.13
N GLU A 246 -5.65 11.85 15.17
CA GLU A 246 -5.80 12.90 16.19
C GLU A 246 -7.17 13.59 16.09
N ALA A 247 -7.66 13.84 14.88
CA ALA A 247 -8.99 14.41 14.66
C ALA A 247 -10.13 13.46 15.10
N ASP A 248 -9.96 12.16 14.82
CA ASP A 248 -10.96 11.15 15.17
C ASP A 248 -10.93 10.75 16.67
N PHE A 249 -9.79 10.94 17.35
CA PHE A 249 -9.58 10.64 18.78
C PHE A 249 -8.92 11.84 19.48
N PRO A 250 -9.65 12.96 19.67
CA PRO A 250 -9.10 14.14 20.35
C PRO A 250 -8.64 13.81 21.78
N ARG A 251 -7.63 14.56 22.27
CA ARG A 251 -7.22 14.49 23.68
C ARG A 251 -8.31 15.15 24.53
N ASN A 252 -8.87 14.44 25.45
CA ASN A 252 -9.69 15.02 26.51
C ASN A 252 -8.81 15.81 27.47
#